data_17b41900ec6c6373919f90d8056fd1a4
#
_entry.id   17b41900ec6c6373919f90d8056fd1a4
#
_cell.length_a   1.000
_cell.length_b   1.000
_cell.length_c   1.000
_cell.angle_alpha   90.00
_cell.angle_beta   90.00
_cell.angle_gamma   90.00
#
_symmetry.space_group_name_H-M   'P 1'
#
loop_
_entity.id
_entity.type
_entity.pdbx_description
1 polymer ?
#
loop_
_entity_poly.entity_id
_entity_poly.type
_entity_poly.pdbx_seq_one_letter_code
_entity_poly.pdbx_strand_id
1 'polypeptide(L)'
;MLKLAVLAPFVIAVSAGSAAANSASWQAEILAAHNEERALVGSPPLVWSEKLAADAAAYAQELADSGAFDHDPGNESQGENLWMGTRRAYSAREMVGSWAEEKAAAMRDRRWWAALDETGHFTQLVWSTTRTVGCALVSNRSDDVLVCRYYPAGNVIGQSPYSGRSR
;
A
#
# COMPACT_ATOMS: atom_id res chain seq x y z
N MET A 1 7.82 -66.63 -7.65
CA MET A 1 7.77 -65.51 -8.58
C MET A 1 7.18 -64.30 -7.84
N LEU A 2 8.04 -63.40 -7.41
CA LEU A 2 7.65 -62.20 -6.62
C LEU A 2 7.42 -61.03 -7.59
N LYS A 3 6.20 -60.53 -7.66
CA LYS A 3 5.86 -59.34 -8.50
C LYS A 3 6.24 -58.09 -7.72
N LEU A 4 7.23 -57.36 -8.19
CA LEU A 4 7.56 -56.01 -7.73
C LEU A 4 6.48 -55.03 -8.24
N ALA A 5 5.75 -54.40 -7.35
CA ALA A 5 4.85 -53.30 -7.69
C ALA A 5 5.71 -52.02 -7.74
N VAL A 6 5.78 -51.42 -8.92
CA VAL A 6 6.39 -50.08 -9.13
C VAL A 6 5.37 -49.01 -8.72
N LEU A 7 5.64 -48.35 -7.61
CA LEU A 7 4.88 -47.16 -7.22
C LEU A 7 5.34 -45.97 -8.08
N ALA A 8 4.44 -45.45 -8.90
CA ALA A 8 4.66 -44.23 -9.65
C ALA A 8 4.65 -43.01 -8.70
N PRO A 9 5.55 -42.04 -8.85
CA PRO A 9 5.51 -40.82 -8.02
C PRO A 9 4.30 -39.97 -8.38
N PHE A 10 3.50 -39.65 -7.38
CA PHE A 10 2.37 -38.71 -7.51
C PHE A 10 2.96 -37.29 -7.55
N VAL A 11 3.05 -36.69 -8.72
CA VAL A 11 3.46 -35.30 -8.88
C VAL A 11 2.25 -34.41 -8.54
N ILE A 12 2.30 -33.75 -7.36
CA ILE A 12 1.32 -32.73 -7.00
C ILE A 12 1.66 -31.48 -7.80
N ALA A 13 0.94 -31.20 -8.86
CA ALA A 13 0.99 -29.92 -9.55
C ALA A 13 0.34 -28.85 -8.67
N VAL A 14 1.14 -28.09 -7.94
CA VAL A 14 0.69 -26.86 -7.25
C VAL A 14 0.32 -25.87 -8.34
N SER A 15 -0.97 -25.55 -8.44
CA SER A 15 -1.51 -24.67 -9.47
C SER A 15 -1.03 -23.21 -9.26
N ALA A 16 -0.23 -22.69 -10.17
CA ALA A 16 0.17 -21.28 -10.23
C ALA A 16 -1.05 -20.30 -10.33
N GLY A 17 -2.22 -20.83 -10.70
CA GLY A 17 -3.45 -20.07 -10.85
C GLY A 17 -4.03 -19.49 -9.55
N SER A 18 -3.84 -20.16 -8.40
CA SER A 18 -4.41 -19.67 -7.13
C SER A 18 -3.63 -18.48 -6.55
N ALA A 19 -2.31 -18.44 -6.71
CA ALA A 19 -1.47 -17.34 -6.23
C ALA A 19 -1.71 -16.05 -7.03
N ALA A 20 -1.83 -16.14 -8.36
CA ALA A 20 -2.13 -15.00 -9.22
C ALA A 20 -3.54 -14.43 -8.97
N ALA A 21 -4.54 -15.28 -8.79
CA ALA A 21 -5.91 -14.85 -8.46
C ALA A 21 -5.97 -14.15 -7.09
N ASN A 22 -5.23 -14.64 -6.11
CA ASN A 22 -5.18 -14.05 -4.78
C ASN A 22 -4.45 -12.69 -4.77
N SER A 23 -3.38 -12.56 -5.55
CA SER A 23 -2.67 -11.30 -5.77
C SER A 23 -3.57 -10.25 -6.43
N ALA A 24 -4.27 -10.61 -7.50
CA ALA A 24 -5.18 -9.69 -8.20
C ALA A 24 -6.34 -9.22 -7.30
N SER A 25 -6.86 -10.10 -6.42
CA SER A 25 -7.94 -9.73 -5.49
C SER A 25 -7.43 -8.77 -4.40
N TRP A 26 -6.21 -8.97 -3.89
CA TRP A 26 -5.58 -8.10 -2.91
C TRP A 26 -5.28 -6.71 -3.49
N GLN A 27 -4.73 -6.63 -4.71
CA GLN A 27 -4.52 -5.37 -5.42
C GLN A 27 -5.83 -4.58 -5.60
N ALA A 28 -6.90 -5.28 -6.01
CA ALA A 28 -8.21 -4.67 -6.16
C ALA A 28 -8.76 -4.13 -4.82
N GLU A 29 -8.55 -4.85 -3.71
CA GLU A 29 -8.98 -4.43 -2.37
C GLU A 29 -8.22 -3.19 -1.90
N ILE A 30 -6.89 -3.15 -2.03
CA ILE A 30 -6.05 -1.98 -1.72
C ILE A 30 -6.51 -0.77 -2.53
N LEU A 31 -6.66 -0.92 -3.85
CA LEU A 31 -7.07 0.17 -4.73
C LEU A 31 -8.48 0.67 -4.40
N ALA A 32 -9.41 -0.24 -4.10
CA ALA A 32 -10.77 0.11 -3.70
C ALA A 32 -10.78 0.90 -2.39
N ALA A 33 -10.03 0.47 -1.37
CA ALA A 33 -9.92 1.17 -0.09
C ALA A 33 -9.39 2.59 -0.26
N HIS A 34 -8.36 2.79 -1.10
CA HIS A 34 -7.88 4.13 -1.44
C HIS A 34 -8.96 4.99 -2.11
N ASN A 35 -9.64 4.43 -3.10
CA ASN A 35 -10.62 5.17 -3.90
C ASN A 35 -11.90 5.50 -3.13
N GLU A 36 -12.27 4.71 -2.13
CA GLU A 36 -13.35 5.01 -1.21
C GLU A 36 -13.05 6.27 -0.39
N GLU A 37 -11.86 6.37 0.24
CA GLU A 37 -11.48 7.56 0.99
C GLU A 37 -11.35 8.80 0.10
N ARG A 38 -10.82 8.64 -1.11
CA ARG A 38 -10.70 9.72 -2.09
C ARG A 38 -12.07 10.25 -2.53
N ALA A 39 -13.04 9.37 -2.73
CA ALA A 39 -14.41 9.76 -3.08
C ALA A 39 -15.07 10.62 -1.98
N LEU A 40 -14.80 10.32 -0.71
CA LEU A 40 -15.33 11.08 0.43
C LEU A 40 -14.86 12.54 0.49
N VAL A 41 -13.72 12.85 -0.13
CA VAL A 41 -13.16 14.21 -0.18
C VAL A 41 -13.20 14.84 -1.56
N GLY A 42 -13.78 14.16 -2.55
CA GLY A 42 -13.91 14.64 -3.93
C GLY A 42 -12.61 14.57 -4.74
N SER A 43 -11.63 13.77 -4.33
CA SER A 43 -10.40 13.53 -5.09
C SER A 43 -10.64 12.52 -6.22
N PRO A 44 -10.04 12.70 -7.41
CA PRO A 44 -10.16 11.74 -8.51
C PRO A 44 -9.64 10.35 -8.10
N PRO A 45 -10.23 9.26 -8.61
CA PRO A 45 -9.77 7.91 -8.30
C PRO A 45 -8.35 7.67 -8.81
N LEU A 46 -7.61 6.83 -8.08
CA LEU A 46 -6.30 6.32 -8.48
C LEU A 46 -6.47 5.13 -9.43
N VAL A 47 -5.44 4.93 -10.25
CA VAL A 47 -5.25 3.75 -11.08
C VAL A 47 -4.03 2.99 -10.59
N TRP A 48 -4.09 1.66 -10.64
CA TRP A 48 -2.95 0.81 -10.25
C TRP A 48 -1.79 0.94 -11.23
N SER A 49 -0.58 0.96 -10.68
CA SER A 49 0.68 1.00 -11.44
C SER A 49 1.59 -0.15 -11.03
N GLU A 50 1.81 -1.09 -11.95
CA GLU A 50 2.74 -2.22 -11.72
C GLU A 50 4.17 -1.75 -11.48
N LYS A 51 4.57 -0.62 -12.11
CA LYS A 51 5.89 -0.04 -11.85
C LYS A 51 6.03 0.41 -10.39
N LEU A 52 5.05 1.15 -9.89
CA LEU A 52 5.07 1.61 -8.50
C LEU A 52 4.96 0.43 -7.51
N ALA A 53 4.21 -0.62 -7.87
CA ALA A 53 4.12 -1.83 -7.07
C ALA A 53 5.46 -2.58 -7.01
N ALA A 54 6.21 -2.62 -8.11
CA ALA A 54 7.56 -3.20 -8.12
C ALA A 54 8.55 -2.38 -7.27
N ASP A 55 8.51 -1.04 -7.38
CA ASP A 55 9.32 -0.14 -6.55
C ASP A 55 8.97 -0.33 -5.05
N ALA A 56 7.68 -0.41 -4.73
CA ALA A 56 7.19 -0.68 -3.38
C ALA A 56 7.63 -2.05 -2.85
N ALA A 57 7.63 -3.09 -3.70
CA ALA A 57 8.04 -4.44 -3.30
C ALA A 57 9.52 -4.52 -2.95
N ALA A 58 10.38 -3.84 -3.71
CA ALA A 58 11.81 -3.78 -3.42
C ALA A 58 12.05 -3.18 -2.03
N TYR A 59 11.43 -2.05 -1.72
CA TYR A 59 11.60 -1.38 -0.44
C TYR A 59 10.91 -2.12 0.73
N ALA A 60 9.73 -2.69 0.52
CA ALA A 60 9.06 -3.53 1.53
C ALA A 60 9.92 -4.74 1.93
N GLN A 61 10.66 -5.32 0.98
CA GLN A 61 11.60 -6.42 1.26
C GLN A 61 12.75 -5.95 2.14
N GLU A 62 13.34 -4.78 1.84
CA GLU A 62 14.42 -4.20 2.65
C GLU A 62 13.98 -3.94 4.09
N LEU A 63 12.77 -3.38 4.29
CA LEU A 63 12.20 -3.16 5.61
C LEU A 63 11.92 -4.48 6.35
N ALA A 64 11.36 -5.47 5.66
CA ALA A 64 11.09 -6.78 6.25
C ALA A 64 12.36 -7.52 6.67
N ASP A 65 13.45 -7.41 5.91
CA ASP A 65 14.73 -8.06 6.18
C ASP A 65 15.52 -7.36 7.29
N SER A 66 15.48 -6.03 7.33
CA SER A 66 16.22 -5.24 8.33
C SER A 66 15.47 -5.09 9.65
N GLY A 67 14.13 -5.19 9.65
CA GLY A 67 13.28 -4.84 10.78
C GLY A 67 13.19 -3.34 11.05
N ALA A 68 13.73 -2.50 10.16
CA ALA A 68 13.57 -1.05 10.23
C ALA A 68 12.14 -0.63 9.80
N PHE A 69 11.72 0.55 10.22
CA PHE A 69 10.46 1.14 9.80
C PHE A 69 10.63 2.65 9.59
N ASP A 70 11.27 2.99 8.48
CA ASP A 70 11.58 4.37 8.08
C ASP A 70 11.23 4.56 6.60
N HIS A 71 11.03 5.81 6.19
CA HIS A 71 10.84 6.16 4.79
C HIS A 71 12.10 5.89 3.96
N ASP A 72 11.90 5.51 2.68
CA ASP A 72 12.98 5.21 1.75
C ASP A 72 13.82 6.45 1.44
N PRO A 73 15.08 6.52 1.91
CA PRO A 73 15.96 7.66 1.66
C PRO A 73 16.37 7.79 0.19
N GLY A 74 16.24 6.74 -0.61
CA GLY A 74 16.50 6.74 -2.06
C GLY A 74 15.31 7.19 -2.90
N ASN A 75 14.15 7.40 -2.30
CA ASN A 75 12.95 7.82 -3.00
C ASN A 75 12.83 9.34 -3.12
N GLU A 76 13.26 9.90 -4.24
CA GLU A 76 13.27 11.34 -4.49
C GLU A 76 12.02 11.86 -5.23
N SER A 77 11.20 10.99 -5.81
CA SER A 77 10.18 11.40 -6.81
C SER A 77 8.78 10.87 -6.59
N GLN A 78 8.62 9.87 -5.74
CA GLN A 78 7.32 9.24 -5.49
C GLN A 78 6.84 9.61 -4.08
N GLY A 79 5.52 9.72 -3.89
CA GLY A 79 4.95 9.69 -2.56
C GLY A 79 5.06 8.29 -1.95
N GLU A 80 5.01 8.21 -0.64
CA GLU A 80 5.14 6.95 0.08
C GLU A 80 4.25 6.94 1.32
N ASN A 81 3.56 5.83 1.55
CA ASN A 81 2.96 5.48 2.83
C ASN A 81 3.49 4.12 3.28
N LEU A 82 3.80 4.02 4.56
CA LEU A 82 4.26 2.79 5.20
C LEU A 82 3.22 2.32 6.23
N TRP A 83 3.10 1.01 6.37
CA TRP A 83 2.36 0.37 7.46
C TRP A 83 3.08 -0.91 7.89
N MET A 84 3.09 -1.18 9.19
CA MET A 84 3.61 -2.41 9.76
C MET A 84 2.66 -2.91 10.85
N GLY A 85 2.44 -4.22 10.90
CA GLY A 85 1.61 -4.83 11.92
C GLY A 85 1.80 -6.34 12.00
N THR A 86 1.17 -6.96 13.00
CA THR A 86 1.28 -8.40 13.23
C THR A 86 0.93 -9.20 11.98
N ARG A 87 1.80 -10.13 11.64
CA ARG A 87 1.68 -10.95 10.43
C ARG A 87 0.33 -11.63 10.32
N ARG A 88 -0.34 -11.44 9.17
CA ARG A 88 -1.65 -12.01 8.80
C ARG A 88 -2.80 -11.63 9.74
N ALA A 89 -2.66 -10.56 10.51
CA ALA A 89 -3.70 -10.12 11.44
C ALA A 89 -4.67 -9.10 10.81
N TYR A 90 -4.31 -8.49 9.67
CA TYR A 90 -5.05 -7.38 9.07
C TYR A 90 -5.36 -7.63 7.60
N SER A 91 -6.54 -7.21 7.18
CA SER A 91 -6.91 -7.12 5.76
C SER A 91 -6.28 -5.90 5.09
N ALA A 92 -6.24 -5.88 3.77
CA ALA A 92 -5.80 -4.74 2.99
C ALA A 92 -6.58 -3.46 3.33
N ARG A 93 -7.89 -3.58 3.56
CA ARG A 93 -8.77 -2.49 3.95
C ARG A 93 -8.42 -1.91 5.32
N GLU A 94 -8.12 -2.74 6.30
CA GLU A 94 -7.71 -2.29 7.64
C GLU A 94 -6.37 -1.57 7.61
N MET A 95 -5.41 -2.05 6.81
CA MET A 95 -4.11 -1.39 6.65
C MET A 95 -4.28 0.01 6.06
N VAL A 96 -5.04 0.18 4.98
CA VAL A 96 -5.34 1.50 4.40
C VAL A 96 -6.21 2.34 5.34
N GLY A 97 -7.12 1.69 6.07
CA GLY A 97 -7.99 2.33 7.07
C GLY A 97 -7.20 3.02 8.18
N SER A 98 -6.08 2.43 8.62
CA SER A 98 -5.22 3.05 9.65
C SER A 98 -4.66 4.41 9.20
N TRP A 99 -4.32 4.58 7.92
CA TRP A 99 -3.94 5.87 7.37
C TRP A 99 -5.12 6.85 7.31
N ALA A 100 -6.33 6.33 7.11
CA ALA A 100 -7.54 7.15 7.08
C ALA A 100 -7.96 7.67 8.47
N GLU A 101 -7.49 7.07 9.56
CA GLU A 101 -7.73 7.56 10.93
C GLU A 101 -7.18 8.97 11.16
N GLU A 102 -6.13 9.38 10.42
CA GLU A 102 -5.56 10.73 10.45
C GLU A 102 -6.49 11.82 9.87
N LYS A 103 -7.60 11.44 9.22
CA LYS A 103 -8.54 12.33 8.54
C LYS A 103 -9.01 13.50 9.41
N ALA A 104 -9.37 13.23 10.67
CA ALA A 104 -9.87 14.26 11.57
C ALA A 104 -8.78 15.30 11.89
N ALA A 105 -7.52 14.91 12.03
CA ALA A 105 -6.40 15.80 12.23
C ALA A 105 -6.12 16.61 10.96
N ALA A 106 -6.03 15.96 9.81
CA ALA A 106 -5.74 16.59 8.52
C ALA A 106 -6.81 17.61 8.09
N MET A 107 -8.08 17.39 8.46
CA MET A 107 -9.18 18.31 8.12
C MET A 107 -9.33 19.48 9.10
N ARG A 108 -8.70 19.42 10.27
CA ARG A 108 -8.80 20.42 11.33
C ARG A 108 -8.03 21.68 11.03
N ASP A 109 -6.82 21.57 10.48
CA ASP A 109 -5.93 22.70 10.16
C ASP A 109 -5.61 22.71 8.64
N ARG A 110 -5.71 23.90 8.04
CA ARG A 110 -5.30 24.10 6.64
C ARG A 110 -3.78 23.95 6.46
N ARG A 111 -3.03 24.08 7.54
CA ARG A 111 -1.57 23.85 7.60
C ARG A 111 -1.27 22.39 8.02
N TRP A 112 -1.93 21.43 7.39
CA TRP A 112 -1.75 20.01 7.63
C TRP A 112 -0.26 19.61 7.70
N TRP A 113 0.60 20.29 6.93
CA TRP A 113 2.06 20.07 6.93
C TRP A 113 2.77 20.44 8.24
N ALA A 114 2.14 21.14 9.15
CA ALA A 114 2.71 21.46 10.46
C ALA A 114 2.69 20.26 11.42
N ALA A 115 1.96 19.20 11.08
CA ALA A 115 1.81 17.98 11.86
C ALA A 115 1.82 16.76 10.93
N LEU A 116 2.87 16.61 10.11
CA LEU A 116 2.99 15.53 9.13
C LEU A 116 2.92 14.13 9.76
N ASP A 117 3.44 13.99 10.98
CA ASP A 117 3.38 12.73 11.73
C ASP A 117 1.94 12.31 12.08
N GLU A 118 0.98 13.25 12.07
CA GLU A 118 -0.43 13.01 12.40
C GLU A 118 -1.36 13.13 11.18
N THR A 119 -0.85 13.51 10.01
CA THR A 119 -1.69 13.87 8.86
C THR A 119 -1.15 13.35 7.53
N GLY A 120 0.12 12.98 7.49
CA GLY A 120 0.86 12.72 6.25
C GLY A 120 0.35 11.52 5.46
N HIS A 121 -0.06 10.45 6.13
CA HIS A 121 -0.57 9.28 5.46
C HIS A 121 -1.94 9.56 4.81
N PHE A 122 -2.86 10.18 5.55
CA PHE A 122 -4.17 10.53 5.00
C PHE A 122 -4.06 11.55 3.86
N THR A 123 -3.24 12.59 4.03
CA THR A 123 -3.11 13.63 2.99
C THR A 123 -2.49 13.08 1.71
N GLN A 124 -1.51 12.16 1.79
CA GLN A 124 -0.98 11.45 0.63
C GLN A 124 -2.04 10.55 -0.01
N LEU A 125 -2.78 9.77 0.78
CA LEU A 125 -3.83 8.88 0.31
C LEU A 125 -4.87 9.62 -0.54
N VAL A 126 -5.30 10.81 -0.10
CA VAL A 126 -6.34 11.60 -0.78
C VAL A 126 -5.80 12.72 -1.68
N TRP A 127 -4.48 12.81 -1.87
CA TRP A 127 -3.86 13.90 -2.63
C TRP A 127 -4.46 14.07 -4.01
N SER A 128 -5.07 15.22 -4.26
CA SER A 128 -5.93 15.44 -5.42
C SER A 128 -5.22 15.39 -6.77
N THR A 129 -3.91 15.65 -6.82
CA THR A 129 -3.12 15.60 -8.05
C THR A 129 -2.42 14.26 -8.26
N THR A 130 -2.36 13.37 -7.28
CA THR A 130 -1.89 12.00 -7.44
C THR A 130 -2.85 11.22 -8.35
N ARG A 131 -2.30 10.41 -9.25
CA ARG A 131 -3.05 9.67 -10.28
C ARG A 131 -2.90 8.17 -10.18
N THR A 132 -1.75 7.71 -9.74
CA THR A 132 -1.44 6.28 -9.69
C THR A 132 -0.91 5.87 -8.34
N VAL A 133 -1.17 4.62 -7.97
CA VAL A 133 -0.66 3.96 -6.78
C VAL A 133 -0.20 2.56 -7.14
N GLY A 134 0.82 2.09 -6.47
CA GLY A 134 1.24 0.70 -6.49
C GLY A 134 1.75 0.31 -5.11
N CYS A 135 1.31 -0.82 -4.59
CA CYS A 135 1.63 -1.25 -3.24
C CYS A 135 2.18 -2.68 -3.25
N ALA A 136 2.93 -3.00 -2.22
CA ALA A 136 3.40 -4.36 -1.95
C ALA A 136 3.35 -4.66 -0.46
N LEU A 137 3.00 -5.91 -0.14
CA LEU A 137 2.99 -6.46 1.21
C LEU A 137 4.05 -7.55 1.29
N VAL A 138 5.01 -7.39 2.18
CA VAL A 138 6.05 -8.38 2.47
C VAL A 138 5.98 -8.77 3.94
N SER A 139 6.08 -10.06 4.22
CA SER A 139 6.06 -10.58 5.59
C SER A 139 7.46 -11.00 6.03
N ASN A 140 7.84 -10.65 7.25
CA ASN A 140 8.95 -11.30 7.95
C ASN A 140 8.43 -12.38 8.91
N ARG A 141 9.19 -12.70 9.97
CA ARG A 141 8.79 -13.74 10.93
C ARG A 141 7.54 -13.36 11.74
N SER A 142 7.42 -12.11 12.16
CA SER A 142 6.42 -11.58 13.09
C SER A 142 5.44 -10.61 12.46
N ASP A 143 5.87 -9.88 11.44
CA ASP A 143 5.17 -8.72 10.92
C ASP A 143 4.88 -8.82 9.43
N ASP A 144 3.83 -8.13 9.01
CA ASP A 144 3.57 -7.73 7.64
C ASP A 144 3.98 -6.26 7.48
N VAL A 145 4.71 -5.96 6.41
CA VAL A 145 5.14 -4.62 6.03
C VAL A 145 4.48 -4.26 4.72
N LEU A 146 3.65 -3.21 4.73
CA LEU A 146 3.02 -2.65 3.54
C LEU A 146 3.74 -1.36 3.16
N VAL A 147 4.16 -1.27 1.90
CA VAL A 147 4.63 -0.05 1.26
C VAL A 147 3.69 0.30 0.12
N CYS A 148 3.24 1.55 0.06
CA CYS A 148 2.53 2.10 -1.10
C CYS A 148 3.31 3.27 -1.67
N ARG A 149 3.50 3.27 -2.98
CA ARG A 149 4.12 4.35 -3.76
C ARG A 149 3.07 5.08 -4.58
N TYR A 150 3.21 6.40 -4.71
CA TYR A 150 2.24 7.28 -5.34
C TYR A 150 2.90 8.18 -6.38
N TYR A 151 2.19 8.41 -7.50
CA TYR A 151 2.69 9.34 -8.52
C TYR A 151 1.56 10.14 -9.20
N PRO A 152 1.75 11.45 -9.42
CA PRO A 152 2.78 12.30 -8.80
C PRO A 152 2.76 12.24 -7.27
N ALA A 153 3.88 12.55 -6.63
CA ALA A 153 3.97 12.63 -5.17
C ALA A 153 2.97 13.65 -4.62
N GLY A 154 2.38 13.32 -3.48
CA GLY A 154 1.59 14.25 -2.69
C GLY A 154 2.43 14.98 -1.62
N ASN A 155 1.75 15.50 -0.63
CA ASN A 155 2.35 16.15 0.54
C ASN A 155 3.29 17.31 0.18
N VAL A 156 2.96 18.05 -0.88
CA VAL A 156 3.71 19.23 -1.31
C VAL A 156 3.35 20.42 -0.40
N ILE A 157 4.32 20.89 0.38
CA ILE A 157 4.13 22.00 1.32
C ILE A 157 3.56 23.23 0.62
N GLY A 158 2.52 23.84 1.22
CA GLY A 158 1.84 25.01 0.67
C GLY A 158 0.74 24.69 -0.34
N GLN A 159 0.55 23.43 -0.73
CA GLN A 159 -0.57 23.01 -1.57
C GLN A 159 -1.68 22.35 -0.76
N SER A 160 -2.89 22.29 -1.32
CA SER A 160 -4.03 21.62 -0.69
C SER A 160 -4.06 20.13 -1.13
N PRO A 161 -4.24 19.19 -0.20
CA PRO A 161 -4.46 17.79 -0.56
C PRO A 161 -5.82 17.57 -1.28
N TYR A 162 -6.75 18.52 -1.17
CA TYR A 162 -8.13 18.36 -1.64
C TYR A 162 -8.39 19.14 -2.93
N SER A 163 -9.22 18.57 -3.84
CA SER A 163 -9.74 19.29 -5.01
C SER A 163 -10.74 20.37 -4.58
N GLY A 164 -10.56 21.60 -5.06
CA GLY A 164 -11.60 22.65 -4.96
C GLY A 164 -11.74 23.36 -3.63
N ARG A 165 -10.86 23.23 -2.66
CA ARG A 165 -10.78 24.08 -1.47
C ARG A 165 -9.67 25.13 -1.55
N SER A 166 -9.70 25.91 -2.62
CA SER A 166 -9.10 27.24 -2.61
C SER A 166 -10.15 28.23 -2.06
N ARG A 167 -10.24 28.38 -0.74
CA ARG A 167 -10.76 29.59 -0.08
C ARG A 167 -10.54 29.49 1.42
#